data_ba276d87c5fcbc46413b31760b24c83f
#
_entry.id   ba276d87c5fcbc46413b31760b24c83f
#
_cell.length_a   1.000
_cell.length_b   1.000
_cell.length_c   1.000
_cell.angle_alpha   90.00
_cell.angle_beta   90.00
_cell.angle_gamma   90.00
#
_symmetry.space_group_name_H-M   'P 1'
#
loop_
_entity.id
_entity.type
_entity.pdbx_description
1 polymer ?
#
loop_
_entity_poly.entity_id
_entity_poly.type
_entity_poly.pdbx_seq_one_letter_code
_entity_poly.pdbx_strand_id
1 'polypeptide(L)'
;MMARLLDAMPVGAKLILLGDRDQLASVEAGAVLGDICSFANQGYSGSQGQVLSQLTGYDLHSTSLDLSLVADCLCMLQKSYRFHAQSGIGQLAKAINSGRPALVEKVWQQGFKDIHHYALSSDSYQSMINQVTTFYYDYLDAIAEQRDPNLVLDAFANVRLLCALREGDFGVVGLNYRIEKELTHRGKINPGDDTWYQGRPIMITRNDHAVGLYNGDIGITMLEPETEAVDGVRRLKVYFEMPDGTIRGFLPSRIPEHEVVYAMTIHKSQGSEFADTVMVLPNDFTPILTRELIYTGITRAKARLYLYAQPDVIRRSVQVRTERASGLSELLV
;
A
#
# COMPACT_ATOMS: atom_id res chain seq x y z
N MET A 1 -18.00 -10.98 10.31
CA MET A 1 -18.00 -9.62 10.91
C MET A 1 -19.12 -8.76 10.33
N MET A 2 -19.22 -8.58 9.00
CA MET A 2 -20.29 -7.75 8.37
C MET A 2 -21.70 -8.16 8.75
N ALA A 3 -22.06 -9.44 8.70
CA ALA A 3 -23.39 -9.92 9.10
C ALA A 3 -23.75 -9.50 10.54
N ARG A 4 -22.83 -9.66 11.48
CA ARG A 4 -23.05 -9.23 12.88
C ARG A 4 -23.22 -7.71 13.02
N LEU A 5 -22.55 -6.92 12.17
CA LEU A 5 -22.73 -5.47 12.13
C LEU A 5 -24.15 -5.13 11.67
N LEU A 6 -24.60 -5.78 10.59
CA LEU A 6 -25.97 -5.57 10.06
C LEU A 6 -27.03 -6.00 11.06
N ASP A 7 -26.86 -7.13 11.73
CA ASP A 7 -27.77 -7.63 12.77
C ASP A 7 -27.85 -6.71 13.99
N ALA A 8 -26.77 -6.00 14.30
CA ALA A 8 -26.70 -5.09 15.44
C ALA A 8 -27.21 -3.67 15.12
N MET A 9 -27.52 -3.39 13.85
CA MET A 9 -27.99 -2.06 13.47
C MET A 9 -29.44 -1.82 13.89
N PRO A 10 -29.77 -0.68 14.53
CA PRO A 10 -31.15 -0.31 14.80
C PRO A 10 -31.97 -0.15 13.52
N VAL A 11 -33.25 -0.44 13.61
CA VAL A 11 -34.19 -0.19 12.50
C VAL A 11 -34.17 1.30 12.14
N GLY A 12 -33.97 1.60 10.86
CA GLY A 12 -33.88 2.97 10.34
C GLY A 12 -32.47 3.59 10.37
N ALA A 13 -31.47 2.90 10.90
CA ALA A 13 -30.08 3.32 10.78
C ALA A 13 -29.61 3.24 9.31
N LYS A 14 -28.69 4.14 8.93
CA LYS A 14 -28.09 4.17 7.59
C LYS A 14 -26.65 3.69 7.68
N LEU A 15 -26.27 2.75 6.81
CA LEU A 15 -24.91 2.28 6.64
C LEU A 15 -24.35 2.81 5.31
N ILE A 16 -23.26 3.56 5.38
CA ILE A 16 -22.53 4.03 4.20
C ILE A 16 -21.19 3.29 4.15
N LEU A 17 -20.98 2.48 3.10
CA LEU A 17 -19.75 1.75 2.86
C LEU A 17 -18.89 2.53 1.85
N LEU A 18 -17.68 2.90 2.24
CA LEU A 18 -16.70 3.57 1.39
C LEU A 18 -15.51 2.65 1.17
N GLY A 19 -15.03 2.55 -0.07
CA GLY A 19 -13.87 1.75 -0.38
C GLY A 19 -13.56 1.70 -1.87
N ASP A 20 -12.53 0.95 -2.21
CA ASP A 20 -12.07 0.71 -3.57
C ASP A 20 -12.21 -0.79 -3.89
N ARG A 21 -13.12 -1.14 -4.79
CA ARG A 21 -13.41 -2.53 -5.18
C ARG A 21 -12.25 -3.19 -5.95
N ASP A 22 -11.36 -2.38 -6.52
CA ASP A 22 -10.26 -2.83 -7.36
C ASP A 22 -8.98 -3.04 -6.55
N GLN A 23 -8.92 -2.57 -5.30
CA GLN A 23 -7.83 -2.88 -4.38
C GLN A 23 -7.97 -4.27 -3.78
N LEU A 24 -6.85 -4.78 -3.28
CA LEU A 24 -6.84 -6.02 -2.49
C LEU A 24 -7.87 -5.91 -1.35
N ALA A 25 -8.73 -6.90 -1.26
CA ALA A 25 -9.59 -7.03 -0.09
C ALA A 25 -8.74 -7.39 1.15
N SER A 26 -9.13 -6.90 2.33
CA SER A 26 -8.50 -7.28 3.59
C SER A 26 -8.52 -8.80 3.78
N VAL A 27 -7.48 -9.35 4.42
CA VAL A 27 -7.22 -10.80 4.51
C VAL A 27 -8.43 -11.56 5.12
N GLU A 28 -9.19 -10.93 6.02
CA GLU A 28 -10.27 -11.56 6.78
C GLU A 28 -11.68 -11.22 6.30
N ALA A 29 -11.89 -10.11 5.63
CA ALA A 29 -13.20 -9.72 5.13
C ALA A 29 -13.32 -10.16 3.67
N GLY A 30 -14.13 -11.15 3.36
CA GLY A 30 -14.39 -11.59 1.97
C GLY A 30 -14.60 -10.44 0.99
N ALA A 31 -14.88 -10.74 -0.26
CA ALA A 31 -15.10 -9.74 -1.34
C ALA A 31 -16.39 -8.91 -1.16
N VAL A 32 -16.83 -8.65 0.09
CA VAL A 32 -18.12 -8.01 0.41
C VAL A 32 -18.39 -6.75 -0.43
N LEU A 33 -17.42 -5.83 -0.46
CA LEU A 33 -17.56 -4.61 -1.26
C LEU A 33 -17.56 -4.93 -2.76
N GLY A 34 -16.72 -5.86 -3.20
CA GLY A 34 -16.68 -6.32 -4.59
C GLY A 34 -18.01 -6.95 -5.03
N ASP A 35 -18.60 -7.80 -4.18
CA ASP A 35 -19.88 -8.45 -4.43
C ASP A 35 -21.02 -7.43 -4.52
N ILE A 36 -21.09 -6.50 -3.56
CA ILE A 36 -22.09 -5.41 -3.60
C ILE A 36 -21.88 -4.54 -4.84
N CYS A 37 -20.65 -4.16 -5.15
CA CYS A 37 -20.33 -3.34 -6.33
C CYS A 37 -20.53 -4.07 -7.68
N SER A 38 -20.76 -5.39 -7.69
CA SER A 38 -21.05 -6.12 -8.93
C SER A 38 -22.35 -5.63 -9.60
N PHE A 39 -23.29 -5.13 -8.80
CA PHE A 39 -24.56 -4.58 -9.27
C PHE A 39 -24.44 -3.16 -9.88
N ALA A 40 -23.31 -2.48 -9.69
CA ALA A 40 -23.13 -1.10 -10.18
C ALA A 40 -23.25 -0.92 -11.70
N ASN A 41 -23.03 -2.00 -12.47
CA ASN A 41 -23.15 -1.97 -13.93
C ASN A 41 -24.61 -2.08 -14.43
N GLN A 42 -25.55 -2.35 -13.53
CA GLN A 42 -26.97 -2.45 -13.90
C GLN A 42 -27.62 -1.07 -14.12
N GLY A 43 -27.00 -0.01 -13.56
CA GLY A 43 -27.57 1.34 -13.56
C GLY A 43 -28.57 1.55 -12.41
N TYR A 44 -29.39 2.57 -12.51
CA TYR A 44 -30.40 2.91 -11.52
C TYR A 44 -31.79 2.54 -12.00
N SER A 45 -32.72 2.27 -11.09
CA SER A 45 -34.16 2.15 -11.42
C SER A 45 -34.69 3.45 -12.02
N GLY A 46 -35.80 3.38 -12.75
CA GLY A 46 -36.39 4.56 -13.38
C GLY A 46 -36.72 5.66 -12.37
N SER A 47 -37.22 5.29 -11.17
CA SER A 47 -37.51 6.25 -10.11
C SER A 47 -36.25 6.88 -9.51
N GLN A 48 -35.26 6.07 -9.19
CA GLN A 48 -34.00 6.57 -8.63
C GLN A 48 -33.20 7.38 -9.66
N GLY A 49 -33.16 6.93 -10.91
CA GLY A 49 -32.52 7.63 -12.01
C GLY A 49 -33.13 9.02 -12.23
N GLN A 50 -34.45 9.14 -12.18
CA GLN A 50 -35.16 10.43 -12.29
C GLN A 50 -34.79 11.39 -11.14
N VAL A 51 -34.79 10.91 -9.90
CA VAL A 51 -34.42 11.71 -8.72
C VAL A 51 -32.97 12.19 -8.83
N LEU A 52 -32.05 11.28 -9.17
CA LEU A 52 -30.64 11.62 -9.32
C LEU A 52 -30.39 12.59 -10.48
N SER A 53 -31.10 12.42 -11.60
CA SER A 53 -31.01 13.34 -12.75
C SER A 53 -31.44 14.75 -12.39
N GLN A 54 -32.53 14.90 -11.62
CA GLN A 54 -32.99 16.20 -11.12
C GLN A 54 -31.99 16.86 -10.17
N LEU A 55 -31.36 16.06 -9.28
CA LEU A 55 -30.42 16.59 -8.29
C LEU A 55 -29.05 16.93 -8.88
N THR A 56 -28.59 16.18 -9.88
CA THR A 56 -27.22 16.28 -10.40
C THR A 56 -27.10 17.01 -11.75
N GLY A 57 -28.20 17.09 -12.48
CA GLY A 57 -28.24 17.61 -13.86
C GLY A 57 -27.67 16.63 -14.91
N TYR A 58 -27.29 15.42 -14.54
CA TYR A 58 -26.87 14.36 -15.46
C TYR A 58 -28.05 13.49 -15.89
N ASP A 59 -28.05 13.02 -17.13
CA ASP A 59 -29.03 12.02 -17.58
C ASP A 59 -28.62 10.63 -17.07
N LEU A 60 -29.37 10.12 -16.11
CA LEU A 60 -29.10 8.85 -15.42
C LEU A 60 -30.25 7.83 -15.63
N HIS A 61 -30.96 7.93 -16.74
CA HIS A 61 -32.09 7.04 -17.00
C HIS A 61 -31.61 5.58 -17.26
N SER A 62 -32.27 4.65 -16.59
CA SER A 62 -32.05 3.22 -16.82
C SER A 62 -32.99 2.70 -17.93
N THR A 63 -32.46 1.79 -18.73
CA THR A 63 -33.22 1.05 -19.75
C THR A 63 -33.60 -0.35 -19.28
N SER A 64 -33.17 -0.80 -18.11
CA SER A 64 -33.40 -2.15 -17.60
C SER A 64 -34.67 -2.21 -16.70
N LEU A 65 -35.47 -3.25 -16.91
CA LEU A 65 -36.71 -3.50 -16.15
C LEU A 65 -36.49 -4.34 -14.88
N ASP A 66 -35.42 -5.17 -14.86
CA ASP A 66 -35.07 -6.07 -13.76
C ASP A 66 -33.81 -5.58 -13.06
N LEU A 67 -33.95 -4.62 -12.17
CA LEU A 67 -32.83 -4.08 -11.39
C LEU A 67 -32.91 -4.56 -9.94
N SER A 68 -31.76 -4.97 -9.40
CA SER A 68 -31.62 -5.22 -7.98
C SER A 68 -31.81 -3.90 -7.21
N LEU A 69 -32.55 -3.92 -6.11
CA LEU A 69 -32.68 -2.77 -5.18
C LEU A 69 -31.32 -2.28 -4.68
N VAL A 70 -30.31 -3.15 -4.66
CA VAL A 70 -28.93 -2.81 -4.29
C VAL A 70 -28.32 -1.84 -5.29
N ALA A 71 -28.64 -1.93 -6.58
CA ALA A 71 -28.11 -1.05 -7.62
C ALA A 71 -28.45 0.43 -7.36
N ASP A 72 -29.63 0.71 -6.84
CA ASP A 72 -30.09 2.07 -6.51
C ASP A 72 -29.29 2.70 -5.35
N CYS A 73 -28.62 1.88 -4.53
CA CYS A 73 -27.80 2.31 -3.40
C CYS A 73 -26.30 2.48 -3.75
N LEU A 74 -25.91 2.24 -5.00
CA LEU A 74 -24.50 2.25 -5.39
C LEU A 74 -24.13 3.54 -6.11
N CYS A 75 -22.99 4.12 -5.72
CA CYS A 75 -22.37 5.23 -6.44
C CYS A 75 -20.91 4.91 -6.74
N MET A 76 -20.56 4.85 -8.02
CA MET A 76 -19.19 4.61 -8.49
C MET A 76 -18.51 5.92 -8.85
N LEU A 77 -17.60 6.39 -7.98
CA LEU A 77 -16.80 7.59 -8.24
C LEU A 77 -15.82 7.34 -9.40
N GLN A 78 -15.89 8.19 -10.44
CA GLN A 78 -15.09 8.04 -11.67
C GLN A 78 -13.89 8.98 -11.73
N LYS A 79 -13.98 10.16 -11.09
CA LYS A 79 -12.93 11.16 -11.15
C LYS A 79 -11.91 10.94 -10.05
N SER A 80 -10.67 10.67 -10.45
CA SER A 80 -9.54 10.67 -9.53
C SER A 80 -9.00 12.09 -9.36
N TYR A 81 -8.87 12.55 -8.12
CA TYR A 81 -8.18 13.80 -7.78
C TYR A 81 -6.69 13.57 -7.48
N ARG A 82 -6.30 12.31 -7.23
CA ARG A 82 -4.93 11.91 -6.94
C ARG A 82 -4.08 11.86 -8.20
N PHE A 83 -4.63 11.31 -9.30
CA PHE A 83 -3.93 11.16 -10.55
C PHE A 83 -4.55 12.06 -11.61
N HIS A 84 -3.76 12.99 -12.14
CA HIS A 84 -4.16 13.79 -13.29
C HIS A 84 -4.34 12.93 -14.54
N ALA A 85 -5.11 13.40 -15.50
CA ALA A 85 -5.36 12.67 -16.75
C ALA A 85 -4.07 12.27 -17.51
N GLN A 86 -2.99 13.03 -17.31
CA GLN A 86 -1.67 12.81 -17.90
C GLN A 86 -0.72 11.98 -17.02
N SER A 87 -1.15 11.51 -15.85
CA SER A 87 -0.31 10.67 -14.98
C SER A 87 -0.19 9.27 -15.55
N GLY A 88 1.05 8.81 -15.74
CA GLY A 88 1.35 7.44 -16.14
C GLY A 88 0.88 6.43 -15.11
N ILE A 89 1.00 6.73 -13.80
CA ILE A 89 0.51 5.91 -12.70
C ILE A 89 -1.00 5.70 -12.86
N GLY A 90 -1.76 6.78 -13.07
CA GLY A 90 -3.21 6.71 -13.24
C GLY A 90 -3.63 5.95 -14.50
N GLN A 91 -2.92 6.13 -15.62
CA GLN A 91 -3.17 5.39 -16.87
C GLN A 91 -2.83 3.91 -16.71
N LEU A 92 -1.72 3.59 -16.04
CA LEU A 92 -1.30 2.23 -15.77
C LEU A 92 -2.31 1.50 -14.86
N ALA A 93 -2.76 2.15 -13.80
CA ALA A 93 -3.78 1.63 -12.89
C ALA A 93 -5.08 1.27 -13.64
N LYS A 94 -5.56 2.16 -14.52
CA LYS A 94 -6.74 1.89 -15.37
C LYS A 94 -6.50 0.73 -16.34
N ALA A 95 -5.31 0.67 -16.96
CA ALA A 95 -4.96 -0.40 -17.88
C ALA A 95 -4.94 -1.77 -17.18
N ILE A 96 -4.39 -1.84 -15.97
CA ILE A 96 -4.37 -3.07 -15.16
C ILE A 96 -5.79 -3.49 -14.78
N ASN A 97 -6.62 -2.56 -14.30
CA ASN A 97 -8.01 -2.86 -13.93
C ASN A 97 -8.85 -3.35 -15.11
N SER A 98 -8.51 -2.95 -16.34
CA SER A 98 -9.18 -3.45 -17.53
C SER A 98 -8.98 -4.95 -17.77
N GLY A 99 -7.93 -5.55 -17.17
CA GLY A 99 -7.54 -6.95 -17.38
C GLY A 99 -6.98 -7.24 -18.78
N ARG A 100 -6.58 -6.22 -19.52
CA ARG A 100 -6.08 -6.32 -20.89
C ARG A 100 -4.59 -6.02 -20.95
N PRO A 101 -3.70 -7.03 -21.07
CA PRO A 101 -2.25 -6.82 -21.10
C PRO A 101 -1.79 -5.86 -22.21
N ALA A 102 -2.42 -5.89 -23.37
CA ALA A 102 -2.09 -5.00 -24.47
C ALA A 102 -2.25 -3.50 -24.12
N LEU A 103 -3.21 -3.15 -23.25
CA LEU A 103 -3.35 -1.77 -22.77
C LEU A 103 -2.23 -1.39 -21.81
N VAL A 104 -1.77 -2.32 -20.99
CA VAL A 104 -0.62 -2.12 -20.09
C VAL A 104 0.66 -1.87 -20.90
N GLU A 105 0.92 -2.69 -21.91
CA GLU A 105 2.06 -2.51 -22.84
C GLU A 105 2.00 -1.15 -23.55
N LYS A 106 0.81 -0.75 -24.01
CA LYS A 106 0.61 0.56 -24.64
C LYS A 106 0.95 1.72 -23.70
N VAL A 107 0.60 1.62 -22.42
CA VAL A 107 0.93 2.67 -21.41
C VAL A 107 2.45 2.78 -21.24
N TRP A 108 3.18 1.65 -21.15
CA TRP A 108 4.63 1.67 -21.07
C TRP A 108 5.29 2.33 -22.30
N GLN A 109 4.75 2.09 -23.48
CA GLN A 109 5.25 2.65 -24.75
C GLN A 109 5.04 4.18 -24.86
N GLN A 110 4.12 4.76 -24.10
CA GLN A 110 3.85 6.20 -24.12
C GLN A 110 4.95 7.04 -23.45
N GLY A 111 5.86 6.43 -22.69
CA GLY A 111 7.03 7.10 -22.13
C GLY A 111 6.71 8.15 -21.06
N PHE A 112 5.73 7.88 -20.20
CA PHE A 112 5.44 8.74 -19.05
C PHE A 112 6.64 8.86 -18.12
N LYS A 113 6.84 10.05 -17.54
CA LYS A 113 7.98 10.34 -16.67
C LYS A 113 7.83 9.83 -15.24
N ASP A 114 6.61 9.50 -14.83
CA ASP A 114 6.24 9.07 -13.48
C ASP A 114 6.17 7.55 -13.32
N ILE A 115 6.38 6.77 -14.40
CA ILE A 115 6.43 5.31 -14.36
C ILE A 115 7.63 4.76 -15.10
N HIS A 116 8.31 3.79 -14.48
CA HIS A 116 9.47 3.11 -15.03
C HIS A 116 9.30 1.60 -14.89
N HIS A 117 9.57 0.85 -15.96
CA HIS A 117 9.54 -0.61 -15.94
C HIS A 117 10.90 -1.17 -16.34
N TYR A 118 11.40 -2.08 -15.53
CA TYR A 118 12.66 -2.78 -15.74
C TYR A 118 12.40 -4.29 -15.76
N ALA A 119 12.77 -4.94 -16.85
CA ALA A 119 12.77 -6.40 -16.90
C ALA A 119 13.75 -6.94 -15.86
N LEU A 120 13.31 -7.91 -15.07
CA LEU A 120 14.09 -8.44 -13.97
C LEU A 120 15.25 -9.32 -14.48
N SER A 121 16.45 -8.98 -14.09
CA SER A 121 17.71 -9.71 -14.33
C SER A 121 18.61 -9.55 -13.10
N SER A 122 19.71 -10.26 -13.03
CA SER A 122 20.68 -10.07 -11.93
C SER A 122 21.17 -8.62 -11.84
N ASP A 123 21.45 -7.99 -12.99
CA ASP A 123 21.96 -6.61 -13.03
C ASP A 123 20.87 -5.60 -12.64
N SER A 124 19.64 -5.76 -13.15
CA SER A 124 18.55 -4.86 -12.79
C SER A 124 18.13 -5.04 -11.33
N TYR A 125 18.19 -6.27 -10.78
CA TYR A 125 17.97 -6.52 -9.37
C TYR A 125 19.01 -5.79 -8.49
N GLN A 126 20.29 -5.90 -8.83
CA GLN A 126 21.33 -5.17 -8.08
C GLN A 126 21.17 -3.64 -8.24
N SER A 127 20.80 -3.17 -9.43
CA SER A 127 20.49 -1.77 -9.68
C SER A 127 19.29 -1.29 -8.82
N MET A 128 18.27 -2.11 -8.66
CA MET A 128 17.14 -1.85 -7.77
C MET A 128 17.58 -1.69 -6.31
N ILE A 129 18.37 -2.64 -5.80
CA ILE A 129 18.90 -2.57 -4.43
C ILE A 129 19.71 -1.29 -4.25
N ASN A 130 20.59 -0.95 -5.21
CA ASN A 130 21.38 0.27 -5.18
C ASN A 130 20.50 1.53 -5.18
N GLN A 131 19.47 1.57 -6.01
CA GLN A 131 18.55 2.69 -6.08
C GLN A 131 17.79 2.88 -4.76
N VAL A 132 17.20 1.81 -4.22
CA VAL A 132 16.46 1.85 -2.96
C VAL A 132 17.36 2.28 -1.80
N THR A 133 18.58 1.72 -1.75
CA THR A 133 19.59 2.08 -0.75
C THR A 133 19.91 3.58 -0.82
N THR A 134 20.05 4.12 -2.04
CA THR A 134 20.32 5.56 -2.22
C THR A 134 19.14 6.43 -1.77
N PHE A 135 17.91 6.01 -2.03
CA PHE A 135 16.73 6.73 -1.54
C PHE A 135 16.68 6.81 0.00
N TYR A 136 17.21 5.81 0.70
CA TYR A 136 17.26 5.83 2.15
C TYR A 136 18.37 6.70 2.74
N TYR A 137 19.22 7.31 1.92
CA TYR A 137 20.23 8.24 2.43
C TYR A 137 19.61 9.46 3.07
N ASP A 138 18.51 9.98 2.55
CA ASP A 138 17.88 11.20 3.05
C ASP A 138 17.55 11.12 4.55
N TYR A 139 16.94 10.01 5.00
CA TYR A 139 16.64 9.85 6.42
C TYR A 139 17.87 9.49 7.26
N LEU A 140 18.83 8.73 6.70
CA LEU A 140 20.07 8.38 7.40
C LEU A 140 21.00 9.60 7.56
N ASP A 141 21.05 10.47 6.57
CA ASP A 141 21.80 11.72 6.63
C ASP A 141 21.12 12.70 7.62
N ALA A 142 19.78 12.74 7.67
CA ALA A 142 19.06 13.48 8.68
C ALA A 142 19.35 13.00 10.12
N ILE A 143 19.52 11.69 10.31
CA ILE A 143 19.96 11.12 11.60
C ILE A 143 21.40 11.54 11.92
N ALA A 144 22.32 11.45 10.94
CA ALA A 144 23.73 11.84 11.12
C ALA A 144 23.88 13.33 11.46
N GLU A 145 23.01 14.17 10.89
CA GLU A 145 22.90 15.60 11.18
C GLU A 145 22.15 15.91 12.48
N GLN A 146 21.70 14.90 13.21
CA GLN A 146 20.92 15.01 14.44
C GLN A 146 19.65 15.87 14.32
N ARG A 147 18.97 15.76 13.17
CA ARG A 147 17.70 16.45 12.95
C ARG A 147 16.59 15.91 13.84
N ASP A 148 15.54 16.72 13.96
CA ASP A 148 14.34 16.34 14.70
C ASP A 148 13.78 14.98 14.22
N PRO A 149 13.39 14.07 15.13
CA PRO A 149 12.85 12.76 14.79
C PRO A 149 11.68 12.79 13.79
N ASN A 150 10.87 13.81 13.81
CA ASN A 150 9.78 14.01 12.87
C ASN A 150 10.29 14.14 11.41
N LEU A 151 11.35 14.91 11.19
CA LEU A 151 11.95 15.07 9.86
C LEU A 151 12.58 13.77 9.35
N VAL A 152 13.11 12.95 10.25
CA VAL A 152 13.67 11.63 9.93
C VAL A 152 12.54 10.66 9.52
N LEU A 153 11.45 10.64 10.26
CA LEU A 153 10.27 9.82 9.94
C LEU A 153 9.64 10.23 8.62
N ASP A 154 9.48 11.53 8.36
CA ASP A 154 8.97 12.08 7.11
C ASP A 154 9.86 11.70 5.92
N ALA A 155 11.18 11.82 6.06
CA ALA A 155 12.14 11.44 5.02
C ALA A 155 12.04 9.95 4.70
N PHE A 156 11.93 9.10 5.72
CA PHE A 156 11.76 7.66 5.54
C PHE A 156 10.40 7.30 4.91
N ALA A 157 9.34 8.04 5.23
CA ALA A 157 8.00 7.82 4.68
C ALA A 157 7.89 8.14 3.18
N ASN A 158 8.83 8.90 2.60
CA ASN A 158 8.77 9.28 1.19
C ASN A 158 8.98 8.11 0.23
N VAL A 159 9.70 7.07 0.63
CA VAL A 159 10.07 5.95 -0.24
C VAL A 159 9.70 4.62 0.37
N ARG A 160 9.28 3.68 -0.47
CA ARG A 160 9.08 2.29 -0.03
C ARG A 160 9.38 1.27 -1.13
N LEU A 161 10.10 0.20 -0.75
CA LEU A 161 10.21 -1.01 -1.55
C LEU A 161 9.05 -1.95 -1.22
N LEU A 162 8.24 -2.25 -2.21
CA LEU A 162 7.09 -3.16 -2.10
C LEU A 162 7.37 -4.48 -2.81
N CYS A 163 6.96 -5.58 -2.21
CA CYS A 163 7.05 -6.91 -2.81
C CYS A 163 5.78 -7.72 -2.59
N ALA A 164 5.62 -8.81 -3.35
CA ALA A 164 4.46 -9.68 -3.26
C ALA A 164 4.60 -10.77 -2.16
N LEU A 165 5.83 -11.18 -1.86
CA LEU A 165 6.15 -12.36 -1.06
C LEU A 165 6.74 -11.98 0.31
N ARG A 166 6.66 -12.91 1.28
CA ARG A 166 7.36 -12.76 2.56
C ARG A 166 8.77 -13.33 2.49
N GLU A 167 8.92 -14.49 1.90
CA GLU A 167 10.15 -15.28 1.90
C GLU A 167 10.86 -15.26 0.55
N GLY A 168 12.14 -15.62 0.53
CA GLY A 168 12.97 -15.69 -0.65
C GLY A 168 13.61 -14.36 -1.05
N ASP A 169 14.39 -14.38 -2.13
CA ASP A 169 15.17 -13.22 -2.60
C ASP A 169 14.30 -12.01 -3.02
N PHE A 170 13.06 -12.27 -3.45
CA PHE A 170 12.06 -11.26 -3.83
C PHE A 170 11.01 -11.04 -2.73
N GLY A 171 11.24 -11.60 -1.56
CA GLY A 171 10.37 -11.45 -0.39
C GLY A 171 10.92 -10.45 0.62
N VAL A 172 10.08 -10.07 1.57
CA VAL A 172 10.40 -9.10 2.64
C VAL A 172 11.70 -9.47 3.35
N VAL A 173 11.87 -10.74 3.73
CA VAL A 173 13.03 -11.19 4.50
C VAL A 173 14.33 -11.00 3.71
N GLY A 174 14.37 -11.49 2.47
CA GLY A 174 15.56 -11.40 1.62
C GLY A 174 15.88 -9.95 1.24
N LEU A 175 14.87 -9.16 0.91
CA LEU A 175 15.05 -7.76 0.52
C LEU A 175 15.56 -6.90 1.68
N ASN A 176 14.99 -7.03 2.88
CA ASN A 176 15.45 -6.33 4.06
C ASN A 176 16.92 -6.67 4.37
N TYR A 177 17.26 -7.96 4.35
CA TYR A 177 18.65 -8.41 4.55
C TYR A 177 19.62 -7.78 3.53
N ARG A 178 19.25 -7.77 2.24
CA ARG A 178 20.11 -7.21 1.19
C ARG A 178 20.30 -5.71 1.29
N ILE A 179 19.22 -4.97 1.63
CA ILE A 179 19.30 -3.51 1.82
C ILE A 179 20.17 -3.19 3.05
N GLU A 180 19.96 -3.89 4.17
CA GLU A 180 20.75 -3.70 5.38
C GLU A 180 22.23 -3.98 5.13
N LYS A 181 22.55 -5.07 4.43
CA LYS A 181 23.92 -5.41 4.03
C LYS A 181 24.54 -4.35 3.13
N GLU A 182 23.79 -3.82 2.15
CA GLU A 182 24.29 -2.78 1.25
C GLU A 182 24.50 -1.45 1.97
N LEU A 183 23.58 -1.05 2.86
CA LEU A 183 23.73 0.15 3.69
C LEU A 183 24.95 0.04 4.63
N THR A 184 25.18 -1.15 5.21
CA THR A 184 26.36 -1.45 6.03
C THR A 184 27.63 -1.34 5.20
N HIS A 185 27.68 -1.95 4.01
CA HIS A 185 28.84 -1.90 3.11
C HIS A 185 29.20 -0.45 2.72
N ARG A 186 28.20 0.41 2.56
CA ARG A 186 28.38 1.84 2.27
C ARG A 186 28.66 2.71 3.51
N GLY A 187 28.75 2.10 4.68
CA GLY A 187 29.03 2.82 5.93
C GLY A 187 27.90 3.75 6.39
N LYS A 188 26.69 3.54 5.88
CA LYS A 188 25.51 4.36 6.25
C LYS A 188 24.84 3.90 7.55
N ILE A 189 24.97 2.63 7.88
CA ILE A 189 24.54 2.02 9.15
C ILE A 189 25.64 1.13 9.69
N ASN A 190 25.62 0.90 11.00
CA ASN A 190 26.54 -0.02 11.67
C ASN A 190 25.75 -0.92 12.65
N PRO A 191 25.20 -2.05 12.17
CA PRO A 191 24.44 -2.97 13.01
C PRO A 191 25.24 -3.59 14.14
N GLY A 192 26.59 -3.81 13.92
CA GLY A 192 27.41 -4.55 14.86
C GLY A 192 26.88 -5.97 15.09
N ASP A 193 27.04 -6.46 16.33
CA ASP A 193 26.46 -7.72 16.79
C ASP A 193 25.06 -7.54 17.44
N ASP A 194 24.62 -6.28 17.58
CA ASP A 194 23.37 -5.94 18.24
C ASP A 194 22.18 -5.94 17.28
N THR A 195 21.05 -6.37 17.78
CA THR A 195 19.78 -6.28 17.05
C THR A 195 19.36 -4.84 16.82
N TRP A 196 19.70 -3.93 17.73
CA TRP A 196 19.33 -2.52 17.70
C TRP A 196 20.51 -1.63 17.31
N TYR A 197 20.33 -0.85 16.27
CA TYR A 197 21.34 0.09 15.77
C TYR A 197 20.65 1.39 15.30
N GLN A 198 21.43 2.47 15.27
CA GLN A 198 20.95 3.77 14.80
C GLN A 198 20.58 3.72 13.32
N GLY A 199 19.39 4.18 12.99
CA GLY A 199 18.85 4.14 11.62
C GLY A 199 18.01 2.90 11.31
N ARG A 200 17.88 1.93 12.23
CA ARG A 200 17.04 0.74 12.01
C ARG A 200 15.56 1.12 11.94
N PRO A 201 14.88 0.90 10.80
CA PRO A 201 13.44 1.06 10.70
C PRO A 201 12.73 -0.23 11.09
N ILE A 202 11.68 -0.11 11.88
CA ILE A 202 10.83 -1.25 12.25
C ILE A 202 9.36 -0.94 12.02
N MET A 203 8.58 -1.98 11.82
CA MET A 203 7.12 -1.93 11.77
C MET A 203 6.53 -2.85 12.84
N ILE A 204 5.59 -2.34 13.60
CA ILE A 204 4.85 -3.10 14.60
C ILE A 204 3.97 -4.14 13.90
N THR A 205 4.00 -5.39 14.36
CA THR A 205 3.23 -6.49 13.77
C THR A 205 2.03 -6.90 14.61
N ARG A 206 1.97 -6.44 15.88
CA ARG A 206 0.88 -6.75 16.81
C ARG A 206 0.49 -5.53 17.62
N ASN A 207 -0.83 -5.31 17.75
CA ASN A 207 -1.36 -4.21 18.56
C ASN A 207 -0.97 -4.36 20.04
N ASP A 208 -0.50 -3.28 20.64
CA ASP A 208 -0.27 -3.16 22.07
C ASP A 208 -0.93 -1.89 22.60
N HIS A 209 -2.10 -2.05 23.21
CA HIS A 209 -2.89 -0.96 23.74
C HIS A 209 -2.24 -0.30 24.98
N ALA A 210 -1.39 -1.02 25.73
CA ALA A 210 -0.72 -0.48 26.90
C ALA A 210 0.40 0.50 26.52
N VAL A 211 1.08 0.22 25.40
CA VAL A 211 2.13 1.08 24.84
C VAL A 211 1.52 2.13 23.90
N GLY A 212 0.35 1.85 23.31
CA GLY A 212 -0.32 2.69 22.32
C GLY A 212 0.28 2.55 20.92
N LEU A 213 0.90 1.41 20.62
CA LEU A 213 1.44 1.08 19.30
C LEU A 213 0.58 0.00 18.63
N TYR A 214 0.36 0.15 17.34
CA TYR A 214 -0.54 -0.69 16.57
C TYR A 214 0.14 -1.33 15.37
N ASN A 215 -0.42 -2.44 14.90
CA ASN A 215 0.06 -3.13 13.71
C ASN A 215 0.07 -2.19 12.50
N GLY A 216 1.26 -2.03 11.91
CA GLY A 216 1.51 -1.11 10.79
C GLY A 216 2.22 0.18 11.19
N ASP A 217 2.28 0.52 12.50
CA ASP A 217 3.06 1.68 12.95
C ASP A 217 4.54 1.48 12.63
N ILE A 218 5.16 2.50 12.06
CA ILE A 218 6.58 2.48 11.68
C ILE A 218 7.36 3.40 12.60
N GLY A 219 8.47 2.89 13.12
CA GLY A 219 9.40 3.64 13.95
C GLY A 219 10.82 3.50 13.47
N ILE A 220 11.65 4.49 13.80
CA ILE A 220 13.08 4.51 13.49
C ILE A 220 13.89 4.60 14.76
N THR A 221 14.92 3.77 14.85
CA THR A 221 15.83 3.73 15.98
C THR A 221 16.86 4.87 15.86
N MET A 222 16.92 5.74 16.85
CA MET A 222 17.85 6.87 16.93
C MET A 222 18.38 7.04 18.35
N LEU A 223 19.53 7.68 18.48
CA LEU A 223 20.01 8.16 19.78
C LEU A 223 19.09 9.29 20.28
N GLU A 224 18.78 9.27 21.55
CA GLU A 224 18.05 10.37 22.20
C GLU A 224 18.81 11.70 22.08
N PRO A 225 18.10 12.85 22.05
CA PRO A 225 18.75 14.15 22.03
C PRO A 225 19.72 14.32 23.20
N GLU A 226 20.78 15.10 23.02
CA GLU A 226 21.74 15.38 24.09
C GLU A 226 21.09 15.99 25.34
N THR A 227 20.01 16.74 25.16
CA THR A 227 19.24 17.35 26.26
C THR A 227 18.53 16.33 27.16
N GLU A 228 18.33 15.10 26.67
CA GLU A 228 17.71 13.98 27.39
C GLU A 228 18.74 12.99 27.94
N ALA A 229 20.02 13.17 27.63
CA ALA A 229 21.09 12.28 28.08
C ALA A 229 21.20 12.28 29.62
N VAL A 230 21.26 11.08 30.21
CA VAL A 230 21.50 10.91 31.63
C VAL A 230 22.97 10.58 31.85
N ASP A 231 23.66 11.33 32.70
CA ASP A 231 25.10 11.18 32.96
C ASP A 231 25.99 11.25 31.70
N GLY A 232 25.55 12.04 30.71
CA GLY A 232 26.25 12.20 29.42
C GLY A 232 26.16 10.99 28.48
N VAL A 233 25.38 9.98 28.84
CA VAL A 233 25.17 8.78 28.00
C VAL A 233 23.85 8.89 27.25
N ARG A 234 23.92 8.90 25.91
CA ARG A 234 22.74 8.88 25.04
C ARG A 234 22.31 7.44 24.79
N ARG A 235 21.02 7.17 24.98
CA ARG A 235 20.43 5.84 24.76
C ARG A 235 19.73 5.76 23.43
N LEU A 236 19.72 4.57 22.83
CA LEU A 236 18.88 4.29 21.66
C LEU A 236 17.41 4.26 22.09
N LYS A 237 16.59 4.99 21.34
CA LYS A 237 15.12 4.94 21.40
C LYS A 237 14.56 4.70 20.01
N VAL A 238 13.39 4.11 19.93
CA VAL A 238 12.63 3.98 18.69
C VAL A 238 11.55 5.04 18.68
N TYR A 239 11.57 5.93 17.71
CA TYR A 239 10.65 7.05 17.60
C TYR A 239 9.53 6.72 16.63
N PHE A 240 8.31 6.99 17.06
CA PHE A 240 7.08 6.81 16.28
C PHE A 240 6.29 8.10 16.24
N GLU A 241 5.60 8.33 15.12
CA GLU A 241 4.52 9.30 15.06
C GLU A 241 3.25 8.67 15.65
N MET A 242 2.66 9.33 16.64
CA MET A 242 1.45 8.88 17.32
C MET A 242 0.21 9.40 16.60
N PRO A 243 -0.99 8.79 16.81
CA PRO A 243 -2.23 9.23 16.16
C PRO A 243 -2.63 10.70 16.40
N ASP A 244 -2.10 11.30 17.46
CA ASP A 244 -2.28 12.72 17.78
C ASP A 244 -1.26 13.65 17.11
N GLY A 245 -0.38 13.09 16.24
CA GLY A 245 0.68 13.81 15.55
C GLY A 245 1.91 14.09 16.41
N THR A 246 1.95 13.63 17.66
CA THR A 246 3.14 13.77 18.52
C THR A 246 4.17 12.70 18.20
N ILE A 247 5.44 13.04 18.35
CA ILE A 247 6.52 12.06 18.23
C ILE A 247 6.89 11.53 19.62
N ARG A 248 6.92 10.20 19.77
CA ARG A 248 7.31 9.55 21.02
C ARG A 248 8.44 8.56 20.80
N GLY A 249 9.44 8.63 21.70
CA GLY A 249 10.57 7.71 21.75
C GLY A 249 10.35 6.62 22.81
N PHE A 250 10.52 5.38 22.45
CA PHE A 250 10.41 4.21 23.33
C PHE A 250 11.76 3.49 23.43
N LEU A 251 12.10 3.00 24.61
CA LEU A 251 13.27 2.13 24.74
C LEU A 251 13.05 0.83 23.95
N PRO A 252 14.08 0.25 23.31
CA PRO A 252 13.99 -1.00 22.57
C PRO A 252 13.31 -2.14 23.34
N SER A 253 13.55 -2.24 24.64
CA SER A 253 12.94 -3.25 25.51
C SER A 253 11.42 -3.10 25.72
N ARG A 254 10.85 -1.97 25.31
CA ARG A 254 9.41 -1.69 25.42
C ARG A 254 8.68 -1.87 24.09
N ILE A 255 9.41 -2.14 23.02
CA ILE A 255 8.81 -2.29 21.70
C ILE A 255 8.11 -3.66 21.61
N PRO A 256 6.82 -3.68 21.21
CA PRO A 256 6.09 -4.93 20.96
C PRO A 256 6.69 -5.76 19.83
N GLU A 257 6.00 -6.82 19.43
CA GLU A 257 6.36 -7.63 18.29
C GLU A 257 6.47 -6.77 17.02
N HIS A 258 7.61 -6.87 16.33
CA HIS A 258 7.96 -6.00 15.20
C HIS A 258 8.85 -6.73 14.20
N GLU A 259 8.96 -6.15 13.00
CA GLU A 259 9.89 -6.61 11.94
C GLU A 259 10.63 -5.43 11.32
N VAL A 260 11.79 -5.67 10.72
CA VAL A 260 12.53 -4.64 9.94
C VAL A 260 11.74 -4.27 8.71
N VAL A 261 11.73 -2.98 8.32
CA VAL A 261 10.81 -2.47 7.29
C VAL A 261 11.45 -1.56 6.24
N TYR A 262 12.66 -1.90 5.77
CA TYR A 262 13.17 -1.31 4.53
C TYR A 262 12.30 -1.72 3.33
N ALA A 263 11.85 -2.97 3.31
CA ALA A 263 10.87 -3.49 2.36
C ALA A 263 9.66 -4.03 3.09
N MET A 264 8.49 -3.96 2.48
CA MET A 264 7.24 -4.54 3.00
C MET A 264 6.42 -5.19 1.89
N THR A 265 5.47 -6.04 2.29
CA THR A 265 4.52 -6.58 1.31
C THR A 265 3.54 -5.51 0.85
N ILE A 266 3.04 -5.66 -0.40
CA ILE A 266 1.96 -4.83 -0.93
C ILE A 266 0.74 -4.87 -0.01
N HIS A 267 0.43 -6.02 0.61
CA HIS A 267 -0.66 -6.14 1.57
C HIS A 267 -0.49 -5.22 2.79
N LYS A 268 0.72 -5.18 3.36
CA LYS A 268 1.02 -4.34 4.51
C LYS A 268 1.03 -2.84 4.17
N SER A 269 1.23 -2.49 2.91
CA SER A 269 1.19 -1.09 2.45
C SER A 269 -0.22 -0.55 2.22
N GLN A 270 -1.27 -1.35 2.42
CA GLN A 270 -2.65 -0.87 2.29
C GLN A 270 -2.91 0.30 3.25
N GLY A 271 -3.53 1.36 2.74
CA GLY A 271 -3.75 2.60 3.50
C GLY A 271 -2.58 3.59 3.46
N SER A 272 -1.36 3.14 3.13
CA SER A 272 -0.18 4.02 3.03
C SER A 272 0.03 4.52 1.60
N GLU A 273 0.79 5.60 1.47
CA GLU A 273 1.16 6.21 0.18
C GLU A 273 2.58 6.76 0.27
N PHE A 274 3.35 6.64 -0.81
CA PHE A 274 4.75 7.04 -0.86
C PHE A 274 5.00 7.96 -2.05
N ALA A 275 5.87 8.94 -1.93
CA ALA A 275 6.27 9.77 -3.06
C ALA A 275 6.89 8.88 -4.14
N ASP A 276 7.85 8.05 -3.77
CA ASP A 276 8.51 7.09 -4.64
C ASP A 276 8.18 5.66 -4.20
N THR A 277 7.61 4.88 -5.08
CA THR A 277 7.35 3.46 -4.86
C THR A 277 8.23 2.63 -5.78
N VAL A 278 9.08 1.81 -5.19
CA VAL A 278 9.78 0.74 -5.90
C VAL A 278 9.02 -0.55 -5.66
N MET A 279 8.69 -1.26 -6.71
CA MET A 279 7.92 -2.50 -6.60
C MET A 279 8.66 -3.61 -7.33
N VAL A 280 8.85 -4.74 -6.66
CA VAL A 280 9.47 -5.93 -7.25
C VAL A 280 8.52 -7.12 -7.20
N LEU A 281 8.40 -7.82 -8.33
CA LEU A 281 7.68 -9.09 -8.43
C LEU A 281 8.70 -10.23 -8.54
N PRO A 282 8.34 -11.46 -8.14
CA PRO A 282 9.18 -12.63 -8.36
C PRO A 282 9.40 -12.90 -9.85
N ASN A 283 10.46 -13.64 -10.18
CA ASN A 283 10.77 -14.04 -11.56
C ASN A 283 9.69 -14.87 -12.22
N ASP A 284 9.04 -15.72 -11.42
CA ASP A 284 8.00 -16.63 -11.87
C ASP A 284 6.63 -16.20 -11.37
N PHE A 285 5.61 -16.47 -12.18
CA PHE A 285 4.25 -16.23 -11.77
C PHE A 285 3.84 -17.15 -10.62
N THR A 286 3.23 -16.55 -9.60
CA THR A 286 2.64 -17.26 -8.46
C THR A 286 1.17 -16.87 -8.29
N PRO A 287 0.30 -17.72 -7.71
CA PRO A 287 -1.14 -17.44 -7.58
C PRO A 287 -1.48 -16.17 -6.79
N ILE A 288 -0.56 -15.68 -5.94
CA ILE A 288 -0.74 -14.45 -5.19
C ILE A 288 -0.71 -13.20 -6.10
N LEU A 289 -0.06 -13.33 -7.28
CA LEU A 289 0.08 -12.24 -8.24
C LEU A 289 -1.23 -12.05 -9.02
N THR A 290 -2.16 -11.37 -8.40
CA THR A 290 -3.44 -11.02 -9.02
C THR A 290 -3.46 -9.58 -9.49
N ARG A 291 -4.43 -9.25 -10.31
CA ARG A 291 -4.69 -7.89 -10.80
C ARG A 291 -4.81 -6.90 -9.64
N GLU A 292 -5.57 -7.26 -8.63
CA GLU A 292 -5.82 -6.44 -7.43
C GLU A 292 -4.54 -6.19 -6.64
N LEU A 293 -3.63 -7.20 -6.58
CA LEU A 293 -2.33 -7.02 -5.95
C LEU A 293 -1.49 -5.98 -6.69
N ILE A 294 -1.38 -6.14 -8.03
CA ILE A 294 -0.59 -5.22 -8.87
C ILE A 294 -1.18 -3.81 -8.79
N TYR A 295 -2.50 -3.68 -8.94
CA TYR A 295 -3.21 -2.40 -8.83
C TYR A 295 -2.94 -1.73 -7.48
N THR A 296 -3.07 -2.49 -6.37
CA THR A 296 -2.83 -1.98 -5.03
C THR A 296 -1.39 -1.45 -4.88
N GLY A 297 -0.39 -2.21 -5.33
CA GLY A 297 1.01 -1.81 -5.25
C GLY A 297 1.30 -0.53 -6.06
N ILE A 298 0.82 -0.45 -7.30
CA ILE A 298 1.02 0.70 -8.18
C ILE A 298 0.37 1.96 -7.62
N THR A 299 -0.83 1.83 -7.07
CA THR A 299 -1.56 2.96 -6.50
C THR A 299 -1.00 3.44 -5.16
N ARG A 300 0.06 2.84 -4.62
CA ARG A 300 0.81 3.40 -3.48
C ARG A 300 1.70 4.56 -3.89
N ALA A 301 2.12 4.62 -5.15
CA ALA A 301 2.95 5.71 -5.66
C ALA A 301 2.15 7.01 -5.81
N LYS A 302 2.72 8.12 -5.31
CA LYS A 302 2.18 9.49 -5.47
C LYS A 302 2.87 10.23 -6.61
N ALA A 303 4.19 10.13 -6.70
CA ALA A 303 4.99 10.88 -7.66
C ALA A 303 5.67 9.96 -8.70
N ARG A 304 6.31 8.87 -8.28
CA ARG A 304 7.05 7.99 -9.19
C ARG A 304 6.90 6.52 -8.82
N LEU A 305 6.76 5.70 -9.84
CA LEU A 305 6.72 4.24 -9.74
C LEU A 305 7.90 3.62 -10.50
N TYR A 306 8.63 2.73 -9.83
CA TYR A 306 9.67 1.90 -10.43
C TYR A 306 9.28 0.43 -10.28
N LEU A 307 8.88 -0.22 -11.38
CA LEU A 307 8.44 -1.62 -11.39
C LEU A 307 9.54 -2.52 -11.94
N TYR A 308 10.00 -3.45 -11.11
CA TYR A 308 10.97 -4.50 -11.49
C TYR A 308 10.23 -5.84 -11.60
N ALA A 309 10.00 -6.28 -12.82
CA ALA A 309 9.24 -7.50 -13.09
C ALA A 309 9.48 -8.02 -14.51
N GLN A 310 9.35 -9.33 -14.68
CA GLN A 310 9.32 -9.92 -16.03
C GLN A 310 8.01 -9.52 -16.76
N PRO A 311 8.06 -9.14 -18.03
CA PRO A 311 6.88 -8.77 -18.80
C PRO A 311 5.78 -9.85 -18.78
N ASP A 312 6.17 -11.13 -18.85
CA ASP A 312 5.24 -12.25 -18.80
C ASP A 312 4.55 -12.41 -17.46
N VAL A 313 5.25 -12.11 -16.37
CA VAL A 313 4.68 -12.10 -15.03
C VAL A 313 3.60 -11.02 -14.92
N ILE A 314 3.90 -9.79 -15.36
CA ILE A 314 2.92 -8.71 -15.40
C ILE A 314 1.71 -9.09 -16.25
N ARG A 315 1.94 -9.62 -17.46
CA ARG A 315 0.88 -10.03 -18.39
C ARG A 315 -0.07 -11.04 -17.75
N ARG A 316 0.46 -12.08 -17.12
CA ARG A 316 -0.34 -13.11 -16.44
C ARG A 316 -1.08 -12.54 -15.24
N SER A 317 -0.41 -11.74 -14.40
CA SER A 317 -0.99 -11.15 -13.18
C SER A 317 -2.20 -10.25 -13.51
N VAL A 318 -2.12 -9.48 -14.58
CA VAL A 318 -3.22 -8.60 -15.03
C VAL A 318 -4.47 -9.39 -15.44
N GLN A 319 -4.29 -10.62 -15.95
CA GLN A 319 -5.41 -11.47 -16.38
C GLN A 319 -6.07 -12.22 -15.22
N VAL A 320 -5.36 -12.43 -14.10
CA VAL A 320 -5.86 -13.21 -12.97
C VAL A 320 -6.56 -12.27 -11.98
N ARG A 321 -7.79 -12.61 -11.62
CA ARG A 321 -8.55 -11.97 -10.54
C ARG A 321 -8.43 -12.78 -9.26
N THR A 322 -8.54 -12.09 -8.14
CA THR A 322 -8.73 -12.75 -6.86
C THR A 322 -10.13 -13.36 -6.81
N GLU A 323 -10.22 -14.68 -6.89
CA GLU A 323 -11.47 -15.40 -6.69
C GLU A 323 -11.64 -15.69 -5.19
N ARG A 324 -12.74 -15.23 -4.61
CA ARG A 324 -13.14 -15.56 -3.25
C ARG A 324 -14.54 -16.11 -3.29
N ALA A 325 -14.74 -17.28 -2.71
CA ALA A 325 -16.07 -17.84 -2.53
C ALA A 325 -16.87 -16.94 -1.57
N SER A 326 -17.90 -16.30 -2.08
CA SER A 326 -18.85 -15.51 -1.31
C SER A 326 -20.25 -15.80 -1.85
N GLY A 327 -21.18 -16.19 -0.98
CA GLY A 327 -22.60 -16.34 -1.34
C GLY A 327 -23.39 -15.04 -1.23
N LEU A 328 -22.72 -13.91 -0.96
CA LEU A 328 -23.43 -12.64 -0.70
C LEU A 328 -24.14 -12.12 -1.95
N SER A 329 -23.52 -12.22 -3.11
CA SER A 329 -24.13 -11.79 -4.38
C SER A 329 -25.42 -12.53 -4.71
N GLU A 330 -25.53 -13.82 -4.33
CA GLU A 330 -26.72 -14.65 -4.52
C GLU A 330 -27.86 -14.26 -3.56
N LEU A 331 -27.53 -13.71 -2.39
CA LEU A 331 -28.48 -13.27 -1.38
C LEU A 331 -28.99 -11.83 -1.60
N LEU A 332 -28.34 -11.08 -2.48
CA LEU A 332 -28.66 -9.68 -2.78
C LEU A 332 -29.51 -9.52 -4.06
N VAL A 333 -29.90 -10.61 -4.68
CA VAL A 333 -30.73 -10.64 -5.90
C VAL A 333 -32.21 -10.66 -5.56
#